data_bd0098f3a0456b1a1b35051920ea9e95
#
_entry.id   bd0098f3a0456b1a1b35051920ea9e95
#
_cell.length_a   1.000
_cell.length_b   1.000
_cell.length_c   1.000
_cell.angle_alpha   90.00
_cell.angle_beta   90.00
_cell.angle_gamma   90.00
#
_symmetry.space_group_name_H-M   'P 1'
#
loop_
_entity.id
_entity.type
_entity.pdbx_description
1 polymer ?
#
loop_
_entity_poly.entity_id
_entity_poly.type
_entity_poly.pdbx_seq_one_letter_code
_entity_poly.pdbx_strand_id
1 'polypeptide(L)'
;MTVVRHAFPRIPTWLAYLAVGAIGLGVHALLETGTLAQSFLYDVIGASAVAVAVMGVWRHRPDRVAPWLLMAFGQGLFVAGDLTWNYFEIVGEDPFPSVADVLYLGGYPFIALGLFLLIRRRIAGGDRGGLVDAAILTTAVAILSWTFLMQPQVVGAEIDALSLGISLAYPIADLLLIGVAMGLLTTPGARTVSFRLLGVSLLLLLVADQVYALQNLEGSYVSGGPVDTVYLVSYLLFGASALHPSMRRLTDPHPVVVTWLGPVRLVCLAAAMVTGPLLVTFGPEGDGNLLVVAAGTAVLSLLVLMRLAGLVGLLERDVAARRVLEARLTYQAYHDPLTELANRRRFVEATTTALASRKAPGSLAVLFLDVDDFKTVNDGLGHAAGDELLAAVADRIRTGIRPTDVAARLGGDEFGVLLTGIADRDHAVATASRLLDALQKPIDIAGEPVVAGASIGIALDTPQTSAVDDLLGQADIAMYRAKAQGKGRYHLFSPQDVLENEAAAGRTGRDSADAGRGRLGFRKPPVGRPAFGPEPG
;
A
#
# COMPACT_ATOMS: atom_id res chain seq x y z
N MET A 1 37.23 29.49 -29.43
CA MET A 1 35.86 29.94 -29.70
C MET A 1 34.96 28.68 -29.82
N THR A 2 34.38 28.26 -28.73
CA THR A 2 33.50 27.07 -28.68
C THR A 2 32.08 27.59 -28.93
N VAL A 3 31.54 27.31 -30.11
CA VAL A 3 30.15 27.69 -30.46
C VAL A 3 29.20 26.81 -29.66
N VAL A 4 28.61 27.38 -28.63
CA VAL A 4 27.48 26.76 -27.89
C VAL A 4 26.27 26.76 -28.84
N ARG A 5 26.01 25.64 -29.49
CA ARG A 5 24.75 25.39 -30.19
C ARG A 5 23.63 25.32 -29.16
N HIS A 6 22.90 26.40 -29.02
CA HIS A 6 21.59 26.39 -28.34
C HIS A 6 20.66 25.44 -29.13
N ALA A 7 20.53 24.22 -28.69
CA ALA A 7 19.51 23.30 -29.19
C ALA A 7 18.16 23.84 -28.69
N PHE A 8 17.35 24.42 -29.57
CA PHE A 8 15.95 24.70 -29.29
C PHE A 8 15.27 23.42 -28.75
N PRO A 9 14.50 23.49 -27.66
CA PRO A 9 13.79 22.32 -27.14
C PRO A 9 12.86 21.79 -28.26
N ARG A 10 13.11 20.56 -28.72
CA ARG A 10 12.27 19.92 -29.74
C ARG A 10 10.89 19.71 -29.15
N ILE A 11 9.85 20.30 -29.74
CA ILE A 11 8.47 20.08 -29.35
C ILE A 11 8.19 18.57 -29.39
N PRO A 12 7.68 17.95 -28.30
CA PRO A 12 7.32 16.53 -28.30
C PRO A 12 6.32 16.21 -29.41
N THR A 13 6.52 15.10 -30.11
CA THR A 13 5.70 14.73 -31.30
C THR A 13 4.21 14.65 -31.01
N TRP A 14 3.82 14.22 -29.82
CA TRP A 14 2.41 14.16 -29.41
C TRP A 14 1.79 15.55 -29.22
N LEU A 15 2.56 16.56 -28.75
CA LEU A 15 2.11 17.94 -28.66
C LEU A 15 2.00 18.59 -30.05
N ALA A 16 2.96 18.32 -30.93
CA ALA A 16 2.89 18.78 -32.32
C ALA A 16 1.66 18.22 -33.03
N TYR A 17 1.35 16.92 -32.82
CA TYR A 17 0.16 16.28 -33.35
C TYR A 17 -1.14 16.96 -32.82
N LEU A 18 -1.24 17.19 -31.51
CA LEU A 18 -2.38 17.88 -30.93
C LEU A 18 -2.52 19.34 -31.44
N ALA A 19 -1.41 20.05 -31.63
CA ALA A 19 -1.43 21.42 -32.17
C ALA A 19 -1.95 21.44 -33.63
N VAL A 20 -1.48 20.53 -34.48
CA VAL A 20 -1.99 20.37 -35.86
C VAL A 20 -3.46 19.93 -35.84
N GLY A 21 -3.82 18.99 -34.98
CA GLY A 21 -5.21 18.55 -34.81
C GLY A 21 -6.12 19.70 -34.36
N ALA A 22 -5.69 20.55 -33.43
CA ALA A 22 -6.44 21.72 -32.98
C ALA A 22 -6.68 22.75 -34.10
N ILE A 23 -5.68 22.92 -34.98
CA ILE A 23 -5.86 23.75 -36.18
C ILE A 23 -6.90 23.10 -37.11
N GLY A 24 -6.80 21.78 -37.34
CA GLY A 24 -7.78 21.05 -38.15
C GLY A 24 -9.20 21.17 -37.61
N LEU A 25 -9.38 21.02 -36.27
CA LEU A 25 -10.68 21.27 -35.60
C LEU A 25 -11.19 22.69 -35.80
N GLY A 26 -10.32 23.68 -35.67
CA GLY A 26 -10.68 25.08 -35.92
C GLY A 26 -11.14 25.29 -37.36
N VAL A 27 -10.46 24.71 -38.34
CA VAL A 27 -10.88 24.76 -39.75
C VAL A 27 -12.20 24.03 -39.95
N HIS A 28 -12.38 22.82 -39.38
CA HIS A 28 -13.61 22.04 -39.46
C HIS A 28 -14.82 22.85 -38.92
N ALA A 29 -14.65 23.54 -37.80
CA ALA A 29 -15.69 24.34 -37.18
C ALA A 29 -16.03 25.64 -37.97
N LEU A 30 -15.14 26.11 -38.85
CA LEU A 30 -15.34 27.28 -39.69
C LEU A 30 -15.92 26.92 -41.07
N LEU A 31 -15.87 25.66 -41.47
CA LEU A 31 -16.50 25.20 -42.70
C LEU A 31 -18.02 25.16 -42.55
N GLU A 32 -18.73 25.40 -43.63
CA GLU A 32 -20.18 25.29 -43.66
C GLU A 32 -20.62 23.82 -43.44
N THR A 33 -21.59 23.61 -42.54
CA THR A 33 -22.06 22.30 -42.15
C THR A 33 -22.68 21.50 -43.33
N GLY A 34 -22.40 20.21 -43.42
CA GLY A 34 -22.87 19.35 -44.49
C GLY A 34 -22.12 19.52 -45.83
N THR A 35 -20.99 20.21 -45.87
CA THR A 35 -20.18 20.33 -47.09
C THR A 35 -19.18 19.18 -47.21
N LEU A 36 -18.92 18.76 -48.47
CA LEU A 36 -17.87 17.79 -48.78
C LEU A 36 -16.51 18.11 -48.18
N ALA A 37 -16.15 19.39 -48.10
CA ALA A 37 -14.90 19.79 -47.50
C ALA A 37 -14.86 19.51 -45.99
N GLN A 38 -15.99 19.71 -45.31
CA GLN A 38 -16.10 19.44 -43.87
C GLN A 38 -16.04 17.90 -43.60
N SER A 39 -16.81 17.10 -44.33
CA SER A 39 -16.79 15.63 -44.20
C SER A 39 -15.42 15.05 -44.55
N PHE A 40 -14.77 15.52 -45.61
CA PHE A 40 -13.43 15.10 -45.97
C PHE A 40 -12.39 15.44 -44.87
N LEU A 41 -12.47 16.63 -44.28
CA LEU A 41 -11.58 17.02 -43.18
C LEU A 41 -11.82 16.16 -41.93
N TYR A 42 -13.09 15.83 -41.62
CA TYR A 42 -13.48 14.92 -40.57
C TYR A 42 -12.79 13.57 -40.71
N ASP A 43 -12.91 12.94 -41.88
CA ASP A 43 -12.31 11.65 -42.22
C ASP A 43 -10.78 11.67 -42.13
N VAL A 44 -10.16 12.75 -42.62
CA VAL A 44 -8.70 12.92 -42.53
C VAL A 44 -8.23 13.01 -41.09
N ILE A 45 -8.93 13.73 -40.23
CA ILE A 45 -8.61 13.81 -38.80
C ILE A 45 -8.76 12.43 -38.14
N GLY A 46 -9.87 11.71 -38.41
CA GLY A 46 -10.12 10.39 -37.89
C GLY A 46 -9.04 9.38 -38.34
N ALA A 47 -8.73 9.33 -39.65
CA ALA A 47 -7.69 8.46 -40.20
C ALA A 47 -6.31 8.77 -39.62
N SER A 48 -6.01 10.07 -39.38
CA SER A 48 -4.75 10.48 -38.75
C SER A 48 -4.56 9.90 -37.36
N ALA A 49 -5.64 9.78 -36.59
CA ALA A 49 -5.60 9.20 -35.23
C ALA A 49 -5.19 7.72 -35.24
N VAL A 50 -5.73 6.96 -36.20
CA VAL A 50 -5.37 5.55 -36.39
C VAL A 50 -3.91 5.40 -36.83
N ALA A 51 -3.49 6.18 -37.84
CA ALA A 51 -2.13 6.15 -38.35
C ALA A 51 -1.11 6.53 -37.26
N VAL A 52 -1.41 7.55 -36.48
CA VAL A 52 -0.55 8.02 -35.38
C VAL A 52 -0.52 7.00 -34.22
N ALA A 53 -1.63 6.32 -33.93
CA ALA A 53 -1.66 5.25 -32.92
C ALA A 53 -0.75 4.08 -33.33
N VAL A 54 -0.83 3.62 -34.58
CA VAL A 54 0.05 2.58 -35.12
C VAL A 54 1.52 3.03 -35.11
N MET A 55 1.80 4.29 -35.53
CA MET A 55 3.15 4.88 -35.48
C MET A 55 3.69 4.94 -34.04
N GLY A 56 2.84 5.29 -33.06
CA GLY A 56 3.19 5.32 -31.64
C GLY A 56 3.65 3.95 -31.14
N VAL A 57 2.91 2.90 -31.49
CA VAL A 57 3.27 1.50 -31.18
C VAL A 57 4.63 1.14 -31.80
N TRP A 58 4.84 1.45 -33.07
CA TRP A 58 6.07 1.14 -33.77
C TRP A 58 7.27 1.92 -33.19
N ARG A 59 7.08 3.19 -32.86
CA ARG A 59 8.10 4.09 -32.32
C ARG A 59 8.49 3.73 -30.89
N HIS A 60 7.50 3.46 -30.04
CA HIS A 60 7.71 3.28 -28.60
C HIS A 60 7.87 1.82 -28.19
N ARG A 61 7.48 0.86 -29.02
CA ARG A 61 7.59 -0.58 -28.78
C ARG A 61 7.18 -0.97 -27.36
N PRO A 62 5.90 -0.78 -26.96
CA PRO A 62 5.45 -1.21 -25.65
C PRO A 62 5.60 -2.72 -25.50
N ASP A 63 5.80 -3.22 -24.28
CA ASP A 63 5.94 -4.67 -24.01
C ASP A 63 4.76 -5.49 -24.52
N ARG A 64 3.61 -4.86 -24.67
CA ARG A 64 2.40 -5.44 -25.24
C ARG A 64 1.84 -4.55 -26.33
N VAL A 65 2.02 -5.01 -27.53
CA VAL A 65 1.57 -4.35 -28.75
C VAL A 65 0.08 -4.58 -29.00
N ALA A 66 -0.42 -5.80 -28.68
CA ALA A 66 -1.78 -6.23 -28.99
C ALA A 66 -2.89 -5.30 -28.47
N PRO A 67 -2.89 -4.80 -27.22
CA PRO A 67 -3.93 -3.90 -26.74
C PRO A 67 -4.08 -2.64 -27.60
N TRP A 68 -2.96 -2.03 -27.95
CA TRP A 68 -2.94 -0.81 -28.76
C TRP A 68 -3.35 -1.03 -30.21
N LEU A 69 -2.92 -2.14 -30.81
CA LEU A 69 -3.31 -2.48 -32.19
C LEU A 69 -4.79 -2.86 -32.29
N LEU A 70 -5.34 -3.54 -31.26
CA LEU A 70 -6.78 -3.82 -31.19
C LEU A 70 -7.58 -2.53 -31.10
N MET A 71 -7.21 -1.60 -30.22
CA MET A 71 -7.88 -0.30 -30.12
C MET A 71 -7.74 0.52 -31.41
N ALA A 72 -6.55 0.53 -32.04
CA ALA A 72 -6.35 1.22 -33.30
C ALA A 72 -7.15 0.59 -34.44
N PHE A 73 -7.30 -0.74 -34.46
CA PHE A 73 -8.14 -1.43 -35.43
C PHE A 73 -9.63 -1.11 -35.23
N GLY A 74 -10.11 -1.13 -33.98
CA GLY A 74 -11.49 -0.73 -33.66
C GLY A 74 -11.78 0.72 -34.03
N GLN A 75 -10.83 1.64 -33.73
CA GLN A 75 -10.92 3.03 -34.16
C GLN A 75 -10.92 3.14 -35.71
N GLY A 76 -10.16 2.28 -36.40
CA GLY A 76 -10.15 2.22 -37.86
C GLY A 76 -11.47 1.79 -38.44
N LEU A 77 -12.22 0.89 -37.76
CA LEU A 77 -13.56 0.50 -38.14
C LEU A 77 -14.56 1.67 -37.98
N PHE A 78 -14.42 2.49 -36.91
CA PHE A 78 -15.25 3.70 -36.78
C PHE A 78 -14.98 4.67 -37.93
N VAL A 79 -13.72 4.96 -38.24
CA VAL A 79 -13.39 5.82 -39.38
C VAL A 79 -13.88 5.25 -40.72
N ALA A 80 -13.85 3.92 -40.90
CA ALA A 80 -14.40 3.28 -42.08
C ALA A 80 -15.94 3.41 -42.13
N GLY A 81 -16.61 3.38 -40.97
CA GLY A 81 -18.03 3.68 -40.82
C GLY A 81 -18.35 5.13 -41.25
N ASP A 82 -17.55 6.10 -40.76
CA ASP A 82 -17.66 7.52 -41.09
C ASP A 82 -17.54 7.74 -42.63
N LEU A 83 -16.50 7.15 -43.24
CA LEU A 83 -16.32 7.18 -44.69
C LEU A 83 -17.52 6.57 -45.47
N THR A 84 -18.06 5.48 -44.94
CA THR A 84 -19.21 4.82 -45.58
C THR A 84 -20.48 5.67 -45.44
N TRP A 85 -20.68 6.29 -44.26
CA TRP A 85 -21.81 7.20 -44.02
C TRP A 85 -21.70 8.43 -44.91
N ASN A 86 -20.54 9.08 -44.96
CA ASN A 86 -20.30 10.24 -45.83
C ASN A 86 -20.53 9.91 -47.31
N TYR A 87 -20.21 8.69 -47.74
CA TYR A 87 -20.53 8.24 -49.12
C TYR A 87 -22.04 8.20 -49.37
N PHE A 88 -22.84 7.66 -48.45
CA PHE A 88 -24.29 7.65 -48.58
C PHE A 88 -24.88 9.06 -48.59
N GLU A 89 -24.38 9.94 -47.73
CA GLU A 89 -24.79 11.35 -47.70
C GLU A 89 -24.53 12.08 -49.05
N ILE A 90 -23.33 11.81 -49.65
CA ILE A 90 -22.99 12.38 -50.97
C ILE A 90 -23.93 11.84 -52.09
N VAL A 91 -24.27 10.58 -52.05
CA VAL A 91 -25.17 9.95 -53.06
C VAL A 91 -26.64 10.35 -52.81
N GLY A 92 -26.94 10.93 -51.64
CA GLY A 92 -28.29 11.30 -51.25
C GLY A 92 -29.16 10.13 -50.81
N GLU A 93 -28.53 9.05 -50.35
CA GLU A 93 -29.19 7.87 -49.75
C GLU A 93 -29.04 7.94 -48.22
N ASP A 94 -30.04 7.43 -47.50
CA ASP A 94 -30.03 7.32 -46.04
C ASP A 94 -30.51 5.91 -45.64
N PRO A 95 -29.71 4.87 -45.98
CA PRO A 95 -30.09 3.50 -45.67
C PRO A 95 -29.90 3.20 -44.18
N PHE A 96 -30.96 2.75 -43.52
CA PHE A 96 -30.90 2.22 -42.16
C PHE A 96 -31.67 0.89 -42.06
N PRO A 97 -31.06 -0.22 -41.67
CA PRO A 97 -29.62 -0.43 -41.39
C PRO A 97 -28.73 -0.39 -42.64
N SER A 98 -27.44 -0.02 -42.44
CA SER A 98 -26.47 0.08 -43.51
C SER A 98 -25.15 -0.68 -43.21
N VAL A 99 -24.24 -0.71 -44.18
CA VAL A 99 -22.88 -1.24 -43.97
C VAL A 99 -22.10 -0.42 -42.95
N ALA A 100 -22.41 0.89 -42.83
CA ALA A 100 -21.77 1.74 -41.82
C ALA A 100 -22.06 1.23 -40.40
N ASP A 101 -23.27 0.78 -40.12
CA ASP A 101 -23.66 0.21 -38.81
C ASP A 101 -22.86 -1.03 -38.46
N VAL A 102 -22.57 -1.91 -39.42
CA VAL A 102 -21.72 -3.08 -39.22
C VAL A 102 -20.30 -2.69 -38.84
N LEU A 103 -19.76 -1.65 -39.47
CA LEU A 103 -18.43 -1.13 -39.21
C LEU A 103 -18.35 -0.49 -37.81
N TYR A 104 -19.32 0.37 -37.48
CA TYR A 104 -19.38 1.02 -36.15
C TYR A 104 -19.52 -0.04 -35.05
N LEU A 105 -20.55 -0.90 -35.10
CA LEU A 105 -20.76 -1.93 -34.09
C LEU A 105 -19.59 -2.91 -34.02
N GLY A 106 -18.95 -3.20 -35.16
CA GLY A 106 -17.72 -4.01 -35.20
C GLY A 106 -16.52 -3.41 -34.49
N GLY A 107 -16.43 -2.07 -34.37
CA GLY A 107 -15.33 -1.37 -33.69
C GLY A 107 -15.30 -1.58 -32.16
N TYR A 108 -16.48 -1.58 -31.52
CA TYR A 108 -16.59 -1.67 -30.06
C TYR A 108 -15.92 -2.90 -29.43
N PRO A 109 -16.12 -4.14 -29.93
CA PRO A 109 -15.47 -5.32 -29.36
C PRO A 109 -13.93 -5.24 -29.37
N PHE A 110 -13.33 -4.66 -30.42
CA PHE A 110 -11.88 -4.54 -30.52
C PHE A 110 -11.34 -3.50 -29.54
N ILE A 111 -11.99 -2.34 -29.39
CA ILE A 111 -11.61 -1.33 -28.40
C ILE A 111 -11.78 -1.92 -26.99
N ALA A 112 -12.91 -2.55 -26.69
CA ALA A 112 -13.18 -3.17 -25.40
C ALA A 112 -12.16 -4.27 -25.07
N LEU A 113 -11.81 -5.14 -26.02
CA LEU A 113 -10.80 -6.17 -25.83
C LEU A 113 -9.41 -5.57 -25.61
N GLY A 114 -9.04 -4.53 -26.35
CA GLY A 114 -7.79 -3.81 -26.15
C GLY A 114 -7.67 -3.23 -24.73
N LEU A 115 -8.71 -2.54 -24.28
CA LEU A 115 -8.79 -2.01 -22.90
C LEU A 115 -8.79 -3.12 -21.85
N PHE A 116 -9.55 -4.19 -22.06
CA PHE A 116 -9.58 -5.34 -21.14
C PHE A 116 -8.19 -5.97 -20.96
N LEU A 117 -7.43 -6.12 -22.04
CA LEU A 117 -6.07 -6.65 -21.97
C LEU A 117 -5.10 -5.73 -21.20
N LEU A 118 -5.34 -4.40 -21.21
CA LEU A 118 -4.61 -3.46 -20.36
C LEU A 118 -4.97 -3.64 -18.87
N ILE A 119 -6.28 -3.81 -18.57
CA ILE A 119 -6.79 -3.95 -17.20
C ILE A 119 -6.35 -5.27 -16.58
N ARG A 120 -6.47 -6.38 -17.30
CA ARG A 120 -6.18 -7.74 -16.82
C ARG A 120 -4.83 -7.85 -16.11
N ARG A 121 -3.84 -7.07 -16.54
CA ARG A 121 -2.50 -7.04 -15.93
C ARG A 121 -2.41 -6.20 -14.68
N ARG A 122 -3.22 -5.16 -14.57
CA ARG A 122 -3.28 -4.31 -13.38
C ARG A 122 -3.93 -5.02 -12.19
N ILE A 123 -4.84 -5.97 -12.45
CA ILE A 123 -5.58 -6.76 -11.46
C ILE A 123 -4.74 -7.92 -10.88
N ALA A 124 -3.58 -8.25 -11.44
CA ALA A 124 -2.73 -9.37 -11.00
C ALA A 124 -2.30 -9.30 -9.51
N GLY A 125 -2.52 -8.17 -8.81
CA GLY A 125 -2.30 -7.98 -7.39
C GLY A 125 -3.46 -8.35 -6.45
N GLY A 126 -4.60 -8.89 -6.96
CA GLY A 126 -5.69 -9.45 -6.12
C GLY A 126 -6.76 -8.47 -5.64
N ASP A 127 -6.65 -7.17 -5.84
CA ASP A 127 -7.72 -6.21 -5.50
C ASP A 127 -8.82 -6.18 -6.58
N ARG A 128 -9.93 -6.85 -6.29
CA ARG A 128 -11.15 -6.88 -7.11
C ARG A 128 -12.08 -5.70 -6.83
N GLY A 129 -11.79 -4.85 -5.86
CA GLY A 129 -12.66 -3.75 -5.46
C GLY A 129 -12.93 -2.75 -6.59
N GLY A 130 -11.93 -2.47 -7.42
CA GLY A 130 -12.08 -1.62 -8.60
C GLY A 130 -13.05 -2.17 -9.64
N LEU A 131 -13.12 -3.50 -9.80
CA LEU A 131 -14.08 -4.14 -10.72
C LEU A 131 -15.52 -4.03 -10.21
N VAL A 132 -15.72 -4.18 -8.91
CA VAL A 132 -17.05 -4.00 -8.30
C VAL A 132 -17.53 -2.55 -8.47
N ASP A 133 -16.64 -1.58 -8.27
CA ASP A 133 -16.97 -0.17 -8.48
C ASP A 133 -17.31 0.12 -9.97
N ALA A 134 -16.56 -0.47 -10.90
CA ALA A 134 -16.87 -0.38 -12.32
C ALA A 134 -18.25 -1.00 -12.64
N ALA A 135 -18.56 -2.15 -12.07
CA ALA A 135 -19.86 -2.80 -12.22
C ALA A 135 -21.01 -1.94 -11.66
N ILE A 136 -20.83 -1.29 -10.49
CA ILE A 136 -21.81 -0.38 -9.90
C ILE A 136 -22.10 0.78 -10.86
N LEU A 137 -21.06 1.46 -11.34
CA LEU A 137 -21.19 2.62 -12.22
C LEU A 137 -21.81 2.22 -13.57
N THR A 138 -21.37 1.10 -14.14
CA THR A 138 -21.94 0.59 -15.40
C THR A 138 -23.42 0.21 -15.25
N THR A 139 -23.81 -0.41 -14.13
CA THR A 139 -25.22 -0.75 -13.86
C THR A 139 -26.07 0.52 -13.71
N ALA A 140 -25.57 1.56 -13.05
CA ALA A 140 -26.29 2.83 -12.95
C ALA A 140 -26.51 3.47 -14.34
N VAL A 141 -25.46 3.50 -15.18
CA VAL A 141 -25.58 4.01 -16.55
C VAL A 141 -26.51 3.12 -17.38
N ALA A 142 -26.48 1.79 -17.18
CA ALA A 142 -27.39 0.87 -17.88
C ALA A 142 -28.86 1.16 -17.57
N ILE A 143 -29.21 1.46 -16.32
CA ILE A 143 -30.58 1.84 -15.94
C ILE A 143 -30.97 3.16 -16.62
N LEU A 144 -30.07 4.14 -16.66
CA LEU A 144 -30.32 5.42 -17.36
C LEU A 144 -30.46 5.21 -18.87
N SER A 145 -29.56 4.45 -19.49
CA SER A 145 -29.58 4.14 -20.92
C SER A 145 -30.86 3.39 -21.31
N TRP A 146 -31.28 2.43 -20.48
CA TRP A 146 -32.57 1.77 -20.68
C TRP A 146 -33.71 2.76 -20.67
N THR A 147 -33.81 3.57 -19.61
CA THR A 147 -34.95 4.45 -19.39
C THR A 147 -35.07 5.55 -20.45
N PHE A 148 -33.96 6.15 -20.88
CA PHE A 148 -34.00 7.32 -21.78
C PHE A 148 -33.67 7.03 -23.24
N LEU A 149 -32.94 5.94 -23.53
CA LEU A 149 -32.51 5.62 -24.90
C LEU A 149 -33.16 4.36 -25.46
N MET A 150 -33.25 3.26 -24.68
CA MET A 150 -33.72 1.98 -25.20
C MET A 150 -35.24 1.84 -25.13
N GLN A 151 -35.83 2.15 -23.97
CA GLN A 151 -37.27 1.97 -23.75
C GLN A 151 -38.12 2.81 -24.72
N PRO A 152 -37.81 4.09 -25.05
CA PRO A 152 -38.55 4.84 -26.06
C PRO A 152 -38.54 4.19 -27.45
N GLN A 153 -37.41 3.55 -27.83
CA GLN A 153 -37.32 2.85 -29.11
C GLN A 153 -38.15 1.58 -29.14
N VAL A 154 -38.24 0.84 -28.02
CA VAL A 154 -39.01 -0.40 -27.91
C VAL A 154 -40.51 -0.12 -27.93
N VAL A 155 -40.98 0.95 -27.28
CA VAL A 155 -42.41 1.27 -27.13
C VAL A 155 -42.96 2.07 -28.30
N GLY A 156 -42.13 2.91 -28.93
CA GLY A 156 -42.57 3.86 -29.98
C GLY A 156 -42.40 3.36 -31.41
N ALA A 157 -41.81 2.20 -31.64
CA ALA A 157 -41.34 1.83 -32.97
C ALA A 157 -42.33 0.99 -33.76
N GLU A 158 -42.86 1.51 -34.86
CA GLU A 158 -43.35 0.76 -36.01
C GLU A 158 -42.19 0.36 -36.97
N ILE A 159 -40.99 0.01 -36.40
CA ILE A 159 -39.81 -0.41 -37.18
C ILE A 159 -39.66 -1.92 -37.19
N ASP A 160 -39.06 -2.45 -38.25
CA ASP A 160 -38.82 -3.89 -38.37
C ASP A 160 -37.82 -4.39 -37.29
N ALA A 161 -37.88 -5.68 -37.00
CA ALA A 161 -37.10 -6.29 -35.92
C ALA A 161 -35.58 -6.16 -36.11
N LEU A 162 -35.07 -6.11 -37.35
CA LEU A 162 -33.65 -5.94 -37.63
C LEU A 162 -33.18 -4.52 -37.27
N SER A 163 -33.91 -3.51 -37.74
CA SER A 163 -33.65 -2.09 -37.45
C SER A 163 -33.70 -1.81 -35.95
N LEU A 164 -34.69 -2.34 -35.22
CA LEU A 164 -34.79 -2.25 -33.79
C LEU A 164 -33.58 -2.92 -33.11
N GLY A 165 -33.21 -4.13 -33.55
CA GLY A 165 -32.06 -4.87 -33.01
C GLY A 165 -30.76 -4.09 -33.16
N ILE A 166 -30.50 -3.45 -34.29
CA ILE A 166 -29.32 -2.63 -34.56
C ILE A 166 -29.36 -1.35 -33.72
N SER A 167 -30.50 -0.66 -33.66
CA SER A 167 -30.63 0.54 -32.81
C SER A 167 -30.35 0.26 -31.34
N LEU A 168 -30.79 -0.88 -30.81
CA LEU A 168 -30.51 -1.28 -29.43
C LEU A 168 -29.07 -1.78 -29.22
N ALA A 169 -28.41 -2.24 -30.28
CA ALA A 169 -27.02 -2.73 -30.18
C ALA A 169 -26.04 -1.61 -29.84
N TYR A 170 -26.27 -0.36 -30.26
CA TYR A 170 -25.41 0.79 -29.93
C TYR A 170 -25.35 1.08 -28.42
N PRO A 171 -26.46 1.34 -27.71
CA PRO A 171 -26.43 1.53 -26.28
C PRO A 171 -25.85 0.33 -25.52
N ILE A 172 -26.05 -0.90 -25.99
CA ILE A 172 -25.46 -2.10 -25.39
C ILE A 172 -23.92 -2.11 -25.58
N ALA A 173 -23.43 -1.74 -26.76
CA ALA A 173 -22.01 -1.64 -27.05
C ALA A 173 -21.34 -0.53 -26.22
N ASP A 174 -22.00 0.62 -26.04
CA ASP A 174 -21.57 1.68 -25.15
C ASP A 174 -21.45 1.20 -23.71
N LEU A 175 -22.45 0.45 -23.19
CA LEU A 175 -22.40 -0.11 -21.85
C LEU A 175 -21.22 -1.07 -21.66
N LEU A 176 -20.90 -1.90 -22.67
CA LEU A 176 -19.72 -2.74 -22.66
C LEU A 176 -18.44 -1.89 -22.53
N LEU A 177 -18.34 -0.85 -23.37
CA LEU A 177 -17.17 0.04 -23.38
C LEU A 177 -17.05 0.84 -22.08
N ILE A 178 -18.17 1.35 -21.53
CA ILE A 178 -18.24 2.01 -20.21
C ILE A 178 -17.74 1.08 -19.13
N GLY A 179 -18.21 -0.18 -19.09
CA GLY A 179 -17.82 -1.16 -18.10
C GLY A 179 -16.31 -1.39 -18.09
N VAL A 180 -15.72 -1.56 -19.26
CA VAL A 180 -14.28 -1.77 -19.39
C VAL A 180 -13.51 -0.48 -19.12
N ALA A 181 -13.95 0.68 -19.60
CA ALA A 181 -13.32 1.97 -19.34
C ALA A 181 -13.32 2.32 -17.83
N MET A 182 -14.46 2.10 -17.15
CA MET A 182 -14.56 2.24 -15.70
C MET A 182 -13.62 1.28 -14.96
N GLY A 183 -13.51 0.03 -15.43
CA GLY A 183 -12.54 -0.94 -14.94
C GLY A 183 -11.10 -0.40 -15.06
N LEU A 184 -10.75 0.26 -16.17
CA LEU A 184 -9.43 0.87 -16.35
C LEU A 184 -9.20 2.06 -15.39
N LEU A 185 -10.21 2.89 -15.17
CA LEU A 185 -10.13 4.07 -14.31
C LEU A 185 -10.10 3.74 -12.82
N THR A 186 -10.81 2.69 -12.41
CA THR A 186 -10.96 2.29 -11.01
C THR A 186 -9.89 1.33 -10.52
N THR A 187 -9.21 0.58 -11.42
CA THR A 187 -8.11 -0.32 -11.04
C THR A 187 -6.83 0.44 -10.70
N PRO A 188 -6.05 -0.03 -9.69
CA PRO A 188 -4.76 0.56 -9.36
C PRO A 188 -3.79 0.41 -10.54
N GLY A 189 -2.96 1.44 -10.77
CA GLY A 189 -1.95 1.43 -11.83
C GLY A 189 -1.36 2.81 -12.09
N ALA A 190 -0.32 2.87 -12.93
CA ALA A 190 0.35 4.12 -13.25
C ALA A 190 -0.60 5.11 -13.96
N ARG A 191 -0.81 6.28 -13.35
CA ARG A 191 -1.62 7.36 -13.91
C ARG A 191 -0.77 8.28 -14.77
N THR A 192 -0.22 7.73 -15.84
CA THR A 192 0.66 8.42 -16.79
C THR A 192 -0.10 9.44 -17.64
N VAL A 193 0.63 10.29 -18.38
CA VAL A 193 0.00 11.22 -19.34
C VAL A 193 -0.79 10.45 -20.41
N SER A 194 -0.21 9.38 -20.96
CA SER A 194 -0.91 8.50 -21.91
C SER A 194 -2.22 7.93 -21.33
N PHE A 195 -2.20 7.52 -20.04
CA PHE A 195 -3.42 7.06 -19.36
C PHE A 195 -4.49 8.14 -19.29
N ARG A 196 -4.12 9.38 -18.92
CA ARG A 196 -5.07 10.50 -18.83
C ARG A 196 -5.66 10.87 -20.19
N LEU A 197 -4.81 10.93 -21.23
CA LEU A 197 -5.25 11.20 -22.59
C LEU A 197 -6.23 10.12 -23.09
N LEU A 198 -5.90 8.84 -22.87
CA LEU A 198 -6.79 7.72 -23.23
C LEU A 198 -8.10 7.77 -22.46
N GLY A 199 -8.06 8.04 -21.16
CA GLY A 199 -9.26 8.14 -20.32
C GLY A 199 -10.17 9.29 -20.74
N VAL A 200 -9.62 10.46 -21.05
CA VAL A 200 -10.40 11.61 -21.54
C VAL A 200 -10.95 11.32 -22.94
N SER A 201 -10.16 10.70 -23.83
CA SER A 201 -10.64 10.27 -25.15
C SER A 201 -11.87 9.36 -25.05
N LEU A 202 -11.79 8.29 -24.21
CA LEU A 202 -12.91 7.37 -24.01
C LEU A 202 -14.13 8.06 -23.38
N LEU A 203 -13.92 8.98 -22.44
CA LEU A 203 -15.00 9.74 -21.83
C LEU A 203 -15.74 10.60 -22.89
N LEU A 204 -14.97 11.30 -23.72
CA LEU A 204 -15.55 12.15 -24.77
C LEU A 204 -16.26 11.32 -25.84
N LEU A 205 -15.71 10.16 -26.22
CA LEU A 205 -16.37 9.22 -27.14
C LEU A 205 -17.74 8.83 -26.58
N LEU A 206 -17.79 8.31 -25.36
CA LEU A 206 -19.02 7.85 -24.73
C LEU A 206 -20.04 8.99 -24.49
N VAL A 207 -19.57 10.19 -24.16
CA VAL A 207 -20.46 11.35 -24.04
C VAL A 207 -21.04 11.73 -25.41
N ALA A 208 -20.22 11.71 -26.45
CA ALA A 208 -20.67 11.99 -27.81
C ALA A 208 -21.72 10.95 -28.28
N ASP A 209 -21.50 9.65 -28.01
CA ASP A 209 -22.45 8.58 -28.32
C ASP A 209 -23.81 8.81 -27.64
N GLN A 210 -23.82 9.16 -26.36
CA GLN A 210 -25.06 9.44 -25.62
C GLN A 210 -25.79 10.68 -26.16
N VAL A 211 -25.04 11.77 -26.46
CA VAL A 211 -25.64 13.01 -27.01
C VAL A 211 -26.17 12.76 -28.42
N TYR A 212 -25.42 12.04 -29.25
CA TYR A 212 -25.85 11.64 -30.58
C TYR A 212 -27.16 10.83 -30.52
N ALA A 213 -27.19 9.82 -29.63
CA ALA A 213 -28.38 8.96 -29.49
C ALA A 213 -29.61 9.78 -29.07
N LEU A 214 -29.49 10.72 -28.15
CA LEU A 214 -30.58 11.61 -27.72
C LEU A 214 -31.03 12.53 -28.87
N GLN A 215 -30.08 13.18 -29.55
CA GLN A 215 -30.40 14.08 -30.67
C GLN A 215 -31.06 13.34 -31.84
N ASN A 216 -30.63 12.09 -32.08
CA ASN A 216 -31.21 11.25 -33.13
C ASN A 216 -32.65 10.85 -32.79
N LEU A 217 -32.94 10.52 -31.52
CA LEU A 217 -34.30 10.24 -31.04
C LEU A 217 -35.23 11.45 -31.17
N GLU A 218 -34.70 12.66 -30.93
CA GLU A 218 -35.44 13.93 -31.05
C GLU A 218 -35.51 14.44 -32.49
N GLY A 219 -34.80 13.83 -33.43
CA GLY A 219 -34.66 14.33 -34.80
C GLY A 219 -33.92 15.66 -34.91
N SER A 220 -33.09 15.98 -33.90
CA SER A 220 -32.35 17.28 -33.81
C SER A 220 -30.89 17.15 -34.22
N TYR A 221 -30.39 15.97 -34.54
CA TYR A 221 -29.01 15.78 -34.99
C TYR A 221 -28.76 16.44 -36.34
N VAL A 222 -27.62 17.13 -36.44
CA VAL A 222 -27.16 17.76 -37.67
C VAL A 222 -25.71 17.32 -37.92
N SER A 223 -25.47 16.69 -39.09
CA SER A 223 -24.12 16.30 -39.53
C SER A 223 -23.17 17.49 -39.61
N GLY A 224 -21.95 17.34 -39.15
CA GLY A 224 -20.97 18.41 -39.00
C GLY A 224 -21.19 19.33 -37.78
N GLY A 225 -22.10 19.00 -36.89
CA GLY A 225 -22.47 19.75 -35.71
C GLY A 225 -21.48 19.64 -34.54
N PRO A 226 -21.84 20.23 -33.37
CA PRO A 226 -20.96 20.20 -32.19
C PRO A 226 -20.60 18.79 -31.68
N VAL A 227 -21.49 17.82 -31.84
CA VAL A 227 -21.26 16.42 -31.42
C VAL A 227 -20.12 15.80 -32.20
N ASP A 228 -20.06 16.06 -33.52
CA ASP A 228 -19.00 15.55 -34.39
C ASP A 228 -17.64 16.15 -34.01
N THR A 229 -17.62 17.41 -33.56
CA THR A 229 -16.40 18.01 -33.01
C THR A 229 -15.93 17.27 -31.76
N VAL A 230 -16.82 16.79 -30.89
CA VAL A 230 -16.47 16.00 -29.71
C VAL A 230 -15.88 14.66 -30.09
N TYR A 231 -16.43 13.97 -31.12
CA TYR A 231 -15.85 12.74 -31.69
C TYR A 231 -14.42 13.00 -32.18
N LEU A 232 -14.21 14.05 -32.97
CA LEU A 232 -12.88 14.39 -33.47
C LEU A 232 -11.87 14.70 -32.36
N VAL A 233 -12.28 15.41 -31.30
CA VAL A 233 -11.42 15.61 -30.12
C VAL A 233 -11.05 14.29 -29.46
N SER A 234 -12.02 13.37 -29.31
CA SER A 234 -11.79 12.03 -28.80
C SER A 234 -10.73 11.29 -29.64
N TYR A 235 -10.87 11.30 -30.97
CA TYR A 235 -9.93 10.65 -31.91
C TYR A 235 -8.51 11.22 -31.78
N LEU A 236 -8.37 12.54 -31.74
CA LEU A 236 -7.08 13.20 -31.56
C LEU A 236 -6.42 12.84 -30.23
N LEU A 237 -7.17 12.79 -29.14
CA LEU A 237 -6.66 12.42 -27.83
C LEU A 237 -6.25 10.94 -27.79
N PHE A 238 -6.98 10.04 -28.46
CA PHE A 238 -6.57 8.65 -28.64
C PHE A 238 -5.23 8.53 -29.34
N GLY A 239 -5.07 9.18 -30.50
CA GLY A 239 -3.79 9.21 -31.25
C GLY A 239 -2.65 9.77 -30.40
N ALA A 240 -2.88 10.89 -29.70
CA ALA A 240 -1.88 11.50 -28.83
C ALA A 240 -1.51 10.59 -27.65
N SER A 241 -2.47 9.83 -27.10
CA SER A 241 -2.22 8.89 -26.02
C SER A 241 -1.25 7.80 -26.43
N ALA A 242 -1.40 7.28 -27.63
CA ALA A 242 -0.53 6.26 -28.21
C ALA A 242 0.84 6.82 -28.64
N LEU A 243 0.90 8.10 -29.01
CA LEU A 243 2.15 8.76 -29.41
C LEU A 243 3.00 9.25 -28.21
N HIS A 244 2.41 9.30 -27.01
CA HIS A 244 3.13 9.73 -25.82
C HIS A 244 4.06 8.63 -25.30
N PRO A 245 5.35 8.93 -24.96
CA PRO A 245 6.32 7.89 -24.51
C PRO A 245 5.87 7.06 -23.30
N SER A 246 5.01 7.62 -22.45
CA SER A 246 4.52 6.91 -21.25
C SER A 246 3.50 5.80 -21.55
N MET A 247 3.12 5.59 -22.82
CA MET A 247 2.28 4.46 -23.22
C MET A 247 2.87 3.10 -22.82
N ARG A 248 4.22 3.00 -22.78
CA ARG A 248 4.95 1.80 -22.36
C ARG A 248 4.60 1.37 -20.94
N ARG A 249 4.38 2.36 -20.05
CA ARG A 249 4.16 2.14 -18.62
C ARG A 249 2.70 1.89 -18.24
N LEU A 250 1.78 1.85 -19.20
CA LEU A 250 0.36 1.61 -18.91
C LEU A 250 0.11 0.22 -18.34
N THR A 251 0.95 -0.74 -18.69
CA THR A 251 0.88 -2.14 -18.24
C THR A 251 1.75 -2.46 -17.04
N ASP A 252 2.54 -1.49 -16.55
CA ASP A 252 3.43 -1.71 -15.41
C ASP A 252 2.60 -2.04 -14.16
N PRO A 253 2.88 -3.17 -13.49
CA PRO A 253 2.27 -3.47 -12.22
C PRO A 253 2.77 -2.47 -11.18
N HIS A 254 1.86 -1.76 -10.54
CA HIS A 254 2.18 -0.94 -9.37
C HIS A 254 1.87 -1.73 -8.11
N PRO A 255 2.68 -1.58 -7.03
CA PRO A 255 2.34 -2.15 -5.74
C PRO A 255 0.94 -1.67 -5.36
N VAL A 256 0.13 -2.61 -4.88
CA VAL A 256 -1.24 -2.34 -4.43
C VAL A 256 -1.16 -1.42 -3.22
N VAL A 257 -1.18 -0.12 -3.48
CA VAL A 257 -1.51 0.85 -2.44
C VAL A 257 -3.02 0.72 -2.31
N VAL A 258 -3.48 0.21 -1.17
CA VAL A 258 -4.91 0.20 -0.83
C VAL A 258 -5.39 1.65 -0.94
N THR A 259 -5.95 1.98 -2.09
CA THR A 259 -6.49 3.32 -2.31
C THR A 259 -7.80 3.41 -1.54
N TRP A 260 -7.78 4.07 -0.40
CA TRP A 260 -8.98 4.54 0.28
C TRP A 260 -9.88 5.19 -0.77
N LEU A 261 -11.18 4.95 -0.66
CA LEU A 261 -12.17 5.57 -1.52
C LEU A 261 -11.94 7.08 -1.53
N GLY A 262 -11.37 7.62 -2.60
CA GLY A 262 -11.23 9.06 -2.75
C GLY A 262 -12.62 9.73 -2.74
N PRO A 263 -12.76 11.00 -2.31
CA PRO A 263 -14.06 11.65 -2.20
C PRO A 263 -14.86 11.64 -3.50
N VAL A 264 -14.20 11.79 -4.63
CA VAL A 264 -14.85 11.71 -5.96
C VAL A 264 -15.48 10.34 -6.20
N ARG A 265 -14.77 9.26 -5.85
CA ARG A 265 -15.27 7.89 -6.02
C ARG A 265 -16.48 7.61 -5.12
N LEU A 266 -16.47 8.11 -3.89
CA LEU A 266 -17.62 8.03 -2.98
C LEU A 266 -18.84 8.77 -3.54
N VAL A 267 -18.63 9.97 -4.08
CA VAL A 267 -19.72 10.75 -4.70
C VAL A 267 -20.30 10.01 -5.90
N CYS A 268 -19.47 9.44 -6.78
CA CYS A 268 -19.92 8.66 -7.92
C CYS A 268 -20.74 7.43 -7.50
N LEU A 269 -20.28 6.69 -6.47
CA LEU A 269 -21.00 5.53 -5.95
C LEU A 269 -22.34 5.93 -5.28
N ALA A 270 -22.34 7.03 -4.54
CA ALA A 270 -23.56 7.57 -3.94
C ALA A 270 -24.56 8.02 -5.01
N ALA A 271 -24.11 8.73 -6.05
CA ALA A 271 -24.94 9.11 -7.19
C ALA A 271 -25.54 7.88 -7.89
N ALA A 272 -24.73 6.83 -8.11
CA ALA A 272 -25.22 5.58 -8.69
C ALA A 272 -26.31 4.93 -7.84
N MET A 273 -26.20 4.92 -6.52
CA MET A 273 -27.22 4.38 -5.62
C MET A 273 -28.55 5.15 -5.67
N VAL A 274 -28.49 6.46 -5.88
CA VAL A 274 -29.69 7.31 -5.91
C VAL A 274 -30.42 7.25 -7.27
N THR A 275 -29.73 6.79 -8.33
CA THR A 275 -30.30 6.72 -9.70
C THR A 275 -31.61 5.94 -9.75
N GLY A 276 -31.67 4.73 -9.19
CA GLY A 276 -32.87 3.89 -9.22
C GLY A 276 -34.08 4.53 -8.51
N PRO A 277 -33.94 4.96 -7.23
CA PRO A 277 -35.02 5.66 -6.53
C PRO A 277 -35.50 6.93 -7.24
N LEU A 278 -34.58 7.72 -7.82
CA LEU A 278 -34.96 8.91 -8.59
C LEU A 278 -35.78 8.56 -9.83
N LEU A 279 -35.38 7.52 -10.56
CA LEU A 279 -36.12 7.09 -11.75
C LEU A 279 -37.47 6.48 -11.43
N VAL A 280 -37.63 5.80 -10.29
CA VAL A 280 -38.94 5.32 -9.82
C VAL A 280 -39.87 6.49 -9.49
N THR A 281 -39.32 7.59 -8.97
CA THR A 281 -40.11 8.74 -8.49
C THR A 281 -40.40 9.76 -9.61
N PHE A 282 -39.44 9.98 -10.50
CA PHE A 282 -39.47 11.09 -11.48
C PHE A 282 -39.27 10.59 -12.94
N GLY A 283 -39.07 9.30 -13.13
CA GLY A 283 -38.85 8.73 -14.47
C GLY A 283 -40.12 8.62 -15.30
N PRO A 284 -40.00 8.31 -16.60
CA PRO A 284 -41.14 8.08 -17.48
C PRO A 284 -42.02 6.93 -16.99
N GLU A 285 -43.34 7.10 -17.06
CA GLU A 285 -44.31 6.08 -16.68
C GLU A 285 -44.34 4.95 -17.73
N GLY A 286 -44.43 3.68 -17.27
CA GLY A 286 -44.53 2.50 -18.10
C GLY A 286 -44.17 1.22 -17.33
N ASP A 287 -45.02 0.18 -17.46
CA ASP A 287 -44.87 -1.10 -16.72
C ASP A 287 -43.51 -1.78 -16.99
N GLY A 288 -43.04 -1.75 -18.24
CA GLY A 288 -41.74 -2.32 -18.62
C GLY A 288 -40.54 -1.55 -18.04
N ASN A 289 -40.67 -0.23 -17.88
CA ASN A 289 -39.61 0.61 -17.29
C ASN A 289 -39.45 0.31 -15.81
N LEU A 290 -40.56 0.21 -15.06
CA LEU A 290 -40.53 -0.05 -13.63
C LEU A 290 -39.83 -1.38 -13.28
N LEU A 291 -40.08 -2.44 -14.03
CA LEU A 291 -39.45 -3.75 -13.81
C LEU A 291 -37.94 -3.70 -14.00
N VAL A 292 -37.46 -3.07 -15.08
CA VAL A 292 -36.02 -2.97 -15.36
C VAL A 292 -35.31 -2.07 -14.35
N VAL A 293 -35.91 -0.93 -13.99
CA VAL A 293 -35.38 -0.03 -12.98
C VAL A 293 -35.30 -0.71 -11.60
N ALA A 294 -36.35 -1.46 -11.22
CA ALA A 294 -36.40 -2.21 -9.97
C ALA A 294 -35.32 -3.32 -9.94
N ALA A 295 -35.22 -4.11 -11.02
CA ALA A 295 -34.18 -5.15 -11.13
C ALA A 295 -32.76 -4.57 -11.10
N GLY A 296 -32.52 -3.50 -11.87
CA GLY A 296 -31.22 -2.79 -11.86
C GLY A 296 -30.87 -2.22 -10.49
N THR A 297 -31.86 -1.65 -9.78
CA THR A 297 -31.67 -1.14 -8.41
C THR A 297 -31.33 -2.26 -7.42
N ALA A 298 -31.96 -3.43 -7.56
CA ALA A 298 -31.62 -4.61 -6.76
C ALA A 298 -30.18 -5.09 -7.03
N VAL A 299 -29.76 -5.13 -8.28
CA VAL A 299 -28.37 -5.45 -8.66
C VAL A 299 -27.39 -4.43 -8.09
N LEU A 300 -27.68 -3.13 -8.20
CA LEU A 300 -26.87 -2.07 -7.59
C LEU A 300 -26.73 -2.27 -6.09
N SER A 301 -27.82 -2.52 -5.40
CA SER A 301 -27.82 -2.74 -3.95
C SER A 301 -26.95 -3.94 -3.56
N LEU A 302 -27.04 -5.04 -4.30
CA LEU A 302 -26.21 -6.22 -4.09
C LEU A 302 -24.72 -5.93 -4.32
N LEU A 303 -24.38 -5.23 -5.40
CA LEU A 303 -22.99 -4.84 -5.70
C LEU A 303 -22.41 -3.92 -4.62
N VAL A 304 -23.21 -2.96 -4.12
CA VAL A 304 -22.79 -2.08 -3.01
C VAL A 304 -22.58 -2.87 -1.72
N LEU A 305 -23.47 -3.81 -1.39
CA LEU A 305 -23.29 -4.69 -0.22
C LEU A 305 -22.02 -5.54 -0.37
N MET A 306 -21.77 -6.11 -1.53
CA MET A 306 -20.52 -6.83 -1.82
C MET A 306 -19.29 -5.93 -1.65
N ARG A 307 -19.38 -4.67 -2.09
CA ARG A 307 -18.29 -3.70 -1.93
C ARG A 307 -18.03 -3.36 -0.46
N LEU A 308 -19.08 -3.11 0.31
CA LEU A 308 -18.98 -2.85 1.74
C LEU A 308 -18.41 -4.04 2.51
N ALA A 309 -18.88 -5.26 2.22
CA ALA A 309 -18.33 -6.48 2.82
C ALA A 309 -16.84 -6.65 2.51
N GLY A 310 -16.43 -6.38 1.28
CA GLY A 310 -15.01 -6.39 0.89
C GLY A 310 -14.17 -5.37 1.65
N LEU A 311 -14.69 -4.15 1.86
CA LEU A 311 -14.01 -3.09 2.63
C LEU A 311 -13.87 -3.45 4.12
N VAL A 312 -14.93 -3.98 4.74
CA VAL A 312 -14.90 -4.45 6.12
C VAL A 312 -13.84 -5.54 6.29
N GLY A 313 -13.81 -6.55 5.41
CA GLY A 313 -12.80 -7.60 5.45
C GLY A 313 -11.36 -7.10 5.28
N LEU A 314 -11.13 -6.06 4.49
CA LEU A 314 -9.81 -5.42 4.36
C LEU A 314 -9.42 -4.68 5.65
N LEU A 315 -10.35 -3.94 6.27
CA LEU A 315 -10.12 -3.24 7.54
C LEU A 315 -9.80 -4.21 8.67
N GLU A 316 -10.54 -5.31 8.78
CA GLU A 316 -10.28 -6.35 9.80
C GLU A 316 -8.88 -6.94 9.66
N ARG A 317 -8.43 -7.21 8.43
CA ARG A 317 -7.07 -7.72 8.17
C ARG A 317 -5.98 -6.71 8.54
N ASP A 318 -6.18 -5.43 8.21
CA ASP A 318 -5.22 -4.37 8.55
C ASP A 318 -5.11 -4.19 10.07
N VAL A 319 -6.26 -4.15 10.78
CA VAL A 319 -6.30 -4.08 12.24
C VAL A 319 -5.62 -5.29 12.89
N ALA A 320 -5.87 -6.51 12.38
CA ALA A 320 -5.23 -7.72 12.89
C ALA A 320 -3.71 -7.68 12.67
N ALA A 321 -3.24 -7.27 11.49
CA ALA A 321 -1.81 -7.14 11.19
C ALA A 321 -1.13 -6.10 12.09
N ARG A 322 -1.76 -4.96 12.33
CA ARG A 322 -1.24 -3.92 13.26
C ARG A 322 -1.13 -4.44 14.68
N ARG A 323 -2.13 -5.15 15.19
CA ARG A 323 -2.09 -5.75 16.54
C ARG A 323 -0.93 -6.72 16.71
N VAL A 324 -0.69 -7.57 15.72
CA VAL A 324 0.46 -8.49 15.73
C VAL A 324 1.79 -7.74 15.74
N LEU A 325 1.91 -6.70 14.93
CA LEU A 325 3.12 -5.87 14.88
C LEU A 325 3.35 -5.12 16.20
N GLU A 326 2.31 -4.51 16.77
CA GLU A 326 2.36 -3.82 18.07
C GLU A 326 2.77 -4.76 19.19
N ALA A 327 2.18 -5.96 19.24
CA ALA A 327 2.56 -7.00 20.22
C ALA A 327 4.04 -7.39 20.07
N ARG A 328 4.51 -7.56 18.84
CA ARG A 328 5.92 -7.87 18.55
C ARG A 328 6.86 -6.74 18.97
N LEU A 329 6.51 -5.50 18.64
CA LEU A 329 7.30 -4.33 19.04
C LEU A 329 7.35 -4.17 20.57
N THR A 330 6.22 -4.37 21.24
CA THR A 330 6.14 -4.36 22.71
C THR A 330 7.02 -5.46 23.31
N TYR A 331 6.95 -6.68 22.76
CA TYR A 331 7.80 -7.77 23.23
C TYR A 331 9.29 -7.45 23.08
N GLN A 332 9.71 -6.95 21.92
CA GLN A 332 11.11 -6.55 21.66
C GLN A 332 11.56 -5.36 22.53
N ALA A 333 10.66 -4.44 22.88
CA ALA A 333 10.97 -3.33 23.77
C ALA A 333 11.28 -3.76 25.21
N TYR A 334 10.85 -4.96 25.62
CA TYR A 334 10.97 -5.45 27.00
C TYR A 334 11.78 -6.75 27.15
N HIS A 335 12.15 -7.41 26.05
CA HIS A 335 12.92 -8.66 26.07
C HIS A 335 14.23 -8.53 25.27
N ASP A 336 15.24 -9.27 25.69
CA ASP A 336 16.49 -9.45 24.94
C ASP A 336 16.26 -10.43 23.79
N PRO A 337 16.63 -10.10 22.53
CA PRO A 337 16.30 -10.94 21.37
C PRO A 337 17.12 -12.24 21.31
N LEU A 338 18.26 -12.33 22.00
CA LEU A 338 19.11 -13.53 22.01
C LEU A 338 18.65 -14.52 23.06
N THR A 339 18.35 -14.05 24.26
CA THR A 339 18.11 -14.88 25.44
C THR A 339 16.63 -15.03 25.80
N GLU A 340 15.77 -14.22 25.19
CA GLU A 340 14.33 -14.09 25.50
C GLU A 340 14.01 -13.68 26.95
N LEU A 341 15.03 -13.43 27.78
CA LEU A 341 14.85 -12.85 29.10
C LEU A 341 14.36 -11.41 29.02
N ALA A 342 13.92 -10.85 30.14
CA ALA A 342 13.71 -9.43 30.23
C ALA A 342 14.99 -8.68 29.85
N ASN A 343 14.84 -7.56 29.14
CA ASN A 343 15.96 -6.66 28.90
C ASN A 343 16.17 -5.72 30.11
N ARG A 344 17.24 -4.93 30.08
CA ARG A 344 17.57 -3.97 31.14
C ARG A 344 16.40 -3.04 31.50
N ARG A 345 15.66 -2.57 30.49
CA ARG A 345 14.52 -1.66 30.70
C ARG A 345 13.44 -2.32 31.55
N ARG A 346 13.00 -3.53 31.16
CA ARG A 346 11.98 -4.27 31.90
C ARG A 346 12.46 -4.64 33.31
N PHE A 347 13.74 -4.94 33.47
CA PHE A 347 14.33 -5.25 34.77
C PHE A 347 14.26 -4.06 35.73
N VAL A 348 14.64 -2.87 35.26
CA VAL A 348 14.58 -1.64 36.06
C VAL A 348 13.12 -1.31 36.41
N GLU A 349 12.19 -1.40 35.46
CA GLU A 349 10.77 -1.15 35.72
C GLU A 349 10.18 -2.16 36.73
N ALA A 350 10.51 -3.45 36.58
CA ALA A 350 10.08 -4.50 37.53
C ALA A 350 10.63 -4.26 38.94
N THR A 351 11.92 -3.91 39.04
CA THR A 351 12.59 -3.61 40.32
C THR A 351 12.00 -2.35 40.97
N THR A 352 11.72 -1.30 40.18
CA THR A 352 11.04 -0.07 40.67
C THR A 352 9.67 -0.40 41.24
N THR A 353 8.88 -1.18 40.53
CA THR A 353 7.55 -1.60 40.96
C THR A 353 7.61 -2.46 42.23
N ALA A 354 8.55 -3.38 42.29
CA ALA A 354 8.76 -4.23 43.45
C ALA A 354 9.16 -3.42 44.70
N LEU A 355 10.11 -2.46 44.54
CA LEU A 355 10.51 -1.55 45.61
C LEU A 355 9.35 -0.70 46.13
N ALA A 356 8.49 -0.18 45.25
CA ALA A 356 7.35 0.63 45.64
C ALA A 356 6.27 -0.18 46.36
N SER A 357 6.12 -1.46 46.04
CA SER A 357 5.09 -2.35 46.59
C SER A 357 5.58 -3.29 47.69
N ARG A 358 6.86 -3.17 48.12
CA ARG A 358 7.44 -4.02 49.15
C ARG A 358 6.73 -3.88 50.50
N LYS A 359 6.50 -5.00 51.17
CA LYS A 359 5.83 -5.02 52.49
C LYS A 359 6.75 -4.68 53.64
N ALA A 360 8.03 -5.03 53.54
CA ALA A 360 9.06 -4.78 54.55
C ALA A 360 10.42 -4.66 53.88
N PRO A 361 11.37 -3.91 54.45
CA PRO A 361 12.79 -3.94 54.08
C PRO A 361 13.36 -5.36 54.22
N GLY A 362 14.26 -5.75 53.30
CA GLY A 362 14.86 -7.07 53.26
C GLY A 362 13.97 -8.12 52.54
N SER A 363 12.83 -7.74 51.97
CA SER A 363 11.94 -8.63 51.24
C SER A 363 12.26 -8.75 49.76
N LEU A 364 13.23 -7.97 49.24
CA LEU A 364 13.70 -8.00 47.86
C LEU A 364 15.23 -8.21 47.83
N ALA A 365 15.70 -8.91 46.81
CA ALA A 365 17.11 -8.98 46.50
C ALA A 365 17.37 -8.84 45.01
N VAL A 366 18.44 -8.20 44.65
CA VAL A 366 18.97 -8.17 43.28
C VAL A 366 20.27 -8.99 43.26
N LEU A 367 20.31 -9.94 42.33
CA LEU A 367 21.52 -10.65 41.99
C LEU A 367 22.04 -10.07 40.68
N PHE A 368 23.28 -9.65 40.64
CA PHE A 368 23.99 -9.23 39.42
C PHE A 368 24.99 -10.31 39.06
N LEU A 369 24.87 -10.89 37.89
CA LEU A 369 25.67 -12.02 37.43
C LEU A 369 26.48 -11.60 36.20
N ASP A 370 27.72 -12.08 36.13
CA ASP A 370 28.59 -11.93 34.96
C ASP A 370 29.22 -13.30 34.63
N VAL A 371 29.20 -13.65 33.37
CA VAL A 371 29.75 -14.93 32.90
C VAL A 371 31.24 -14.85 32.82
N ASP A 372 31.92 -15.61 33.70
CA ASP A 372 33.36 -15.61 33.79
C ASP A 372 34.02 -16.09 32.49
N ASP A 373 35.06 -15.37 32.07
CA ASP A 373 35.87 -15.73 30.89
C ASP A 373 35.09 -15.86 29.55
N PHE A 374 33.94 -15.22 29.45
CA PHE A 374 33.10 -15.23 28.24
C PHE A 374 33.85 -14.79 26.96
N LYS A 375 34.75 -13.81 27.11
CA LYS A 375 35.61 -13.36 26.01
C LYS A 375 36.51 -14.48 25.49
N THR A 376 37.00 -15.36 26.34
CA THR A 376 37.84 -16.52 25.94
C THR A 376 37.06 -17.50 25.08
N VAL A 377 35.77 -17.69 25.36
CA VAL A 377 34.89 -18.53 24.54
C VAL A 377 34.67 -17.89 23.16
N ASN A 378 34.40 -16.57 23.11
CA ASN A 378 34.27 -15.85 21.84
C ASN A 378 35.58 -15.88 21.03
N ASP A 379 36.71 -15.65 21.64
CA ASP A 379 38.02 -15.60 20.98
C ASP A 379 38.42 -17.03 20.49
N GLY A 380 38.04 -18.08 21.22
CA GLY A 380 38.38 -19.47 20.89
C GLY A 380 37.40 -20.18 19.91
N LEU A 381 36.10 -20.01 20.13
CA LEU A 381 35.04 -20.74 19.39
C LEU A 381 34.20 -19.82 18.47
N GLY A 382 34.44 -18.51 18.51
CA GLY A 382 33.73 -17.53 17.70
C GLY A 382 32.46 -17.00 18.35
N HIS A 383 31.95 -15.86 17.82
CA HIS A 383 30.80 -15.15 18.39
C HIS A 383 29.50 -15.98 18.38
N ALA A 384 29.30 -16.87 17.40
CA ALA A 384 28.11 -17.73 17.36
C ALA A 384 28.07 -18.69 18.56
N ALA A 385 29.23 -19.26 18.95
CA ALA A 385 29.36 -20.12 20.13
C ALA A 385 29.13 -19.32 21.43
N GLY A 386 29.59 -18.05 21.48
CA GLY A 386 29.29 -17.15 22.59
C GLY A 386 27.80 -16.83 22.72
N ASP A 387 27.11 -16.61 21.63
CA ASP A 387 25.66 -16.39 21.61
C ASP A 387 24.89 -17.64 22.10
N GLU A 388 25.30 -18.82 21.65
CA GLU A 388 24.73 -20.11 22.12
C GLU A 388 24.96 -20.31 23.62
N LEU A 389 26.17 -19.98 24.13
CA LEU A 389 26.48 -20.00 25.54
C LEU A 389 25.58 -19.07 26.35
N LEU A 390 25.40 -17.81 25.90
CA LEU A 390 24.52 -16.86 26.59
C LEU A 390 23.05 -17.31 26.61
N ALA A 391 22.57 -17.91 25.53
CA ALA A 391 21.22 -18.48 25.49
C ALA A 391 21.07 -19.65 26.48
N ALA A 392 22.07 -20.52 26.58
CA ALA A 392 22.07 -21.64 27.54
C ALA A 392 22.17 -21.16 29.00
N VAL A 393 23.00 -20.13 29.27
CA VAL A 393 23.08 -19.48 30.59
C VAL A 393 21.72 -18.89 30.97
N ALA A 394 21.06 -18.17 30.04
CA ALA A 394 19.74 -17.60 30.26
C ALA A 394 18.68 -18.68 30.62
N ASP A 395 18.71 -19.81 29.93
CA ASP A 395 17.79 -20.92 30.22
C ASP A 395 18.02 -21.52 31.60
N ARG A 396 19.28 -21.67 32.01
CA ARG A 396 19.64 -22.12 33.36
C ARG A 396 19.22 -21.14 34.44
N ILE A 397 19.38 -19.83 34.21
CA ILE A 397 18.90 -18.81 35.13
C ILE A 397 17.38 -18.88 35.25
N ARG A 398 16.66 -18.93 34.12
CA ARG A 398 15.20 -19.00 34.07
C ARG A 398 14.63 -20.22 34.82
N THR A 399 15.26 -21.38 34.65
CA THR A 399 14.84 -22.61 35.34
C THR A 399 15.28 -22.67 36.80
N GLY A 400 16.30 -21.90 37.18
CA GLY A 400 16.84 -21.79 38.54
C GLY A 400 16.09 -20.83 39.47
N ILE A 401 15.09 -20.06 38.98
CA ILE A 401 14.33 -19.08 39.78
C ILE A 401 12.85 -19.43 39.80
N ARG A 402 12.07 -18.76 40.64
CA ARG A 402 10.60 -18.92 40.75
C ARG A 402 9.90 -18.11 39.65
N PRO A 403 8.64 -18.47 39.30
CA PRO A 403 7.84 -17.69 38.34
C PRO A 403 7.55 -16.25 38.78
N THR A 404 7.66 -15.93 40.06
CA THR A 404 7.49 -14.59 40.64
C THR A 404 8.72 -13.73 40.53
N ASP A 405 9.89 -14.35 40.30
CA ASP A 405 11.17 -13.67 40.16
C ASP A 405 11.38 -13.23 38.70
N VAL A 406 12.21 -12.25 38.48
CA VAL A 406 12.47 -11.70 37.13
C VAL A 406 13.96 -11.91 36.78
N ALA A 407 14.20 -12.69 35.73
CA ALA A 407 15.53 -12.78 35.12
C ALA A 407 15.62 -11.83 33.92
N ALA A 408 16.78 -11.19 33.77
CA ALA A 408 17.05 -10.26 32.69
C ALA A 408 18.50 -10.39 32.19
N ARG A 409 18.71 -10.07 30.91
CA ARG A 409 20.04 -9.76 30.39
C ARG A 409 20.23 -8.26 30.35
N LEU A 410 21.25 -7.75 31.05
CA LEU A 410 21.48 -6.33 31.23
C LEU A 410 22.37 -5.74 30.13
N GLY A 411 23.22 -6.58 29.52
CA GLY A 411 24.08 -6.24 28.38
C GLY A 411 25.28 -7.18 28.31
N GLY A 412 25.81 -7.46 27.12
CA GLY A 412 26.98 -8.31 26.97
C GLY A 412 26.81 -9.69 27.63
N ASP A 413 27.65 -10.00 28.60
CA ASP A 413 27.66 -11.21 29.43
C ASP A 413 27.04 -11.01 30.83
N GLU A 414 26.38 -9.86 31.06
CA GLU A 414 25.78 -9.49 32.34
C GLU A 414 24.29 -9.87 32.40
N PHE A 415 23.89 -10.52 33.49
CA PHE A 415 22.53 -10.88 33.81
C PHE A 415 22.09 -10.31 35.16
N GLY A 416 20.81 -10.04 35.30
CA GLY A 416 20.18 -9.60 36.54
C GLY A 416 19.08 -10.55 36.96
N VAL A 417 18.96 -10.83 38.24
CA VAL A 417 17.84 -11.56 38.82
C VAL A 417 17.24 -10.73 39.95
N LEU A 418 15.96 -10.42 39.84
CA LEU A 418 15.18 -9.79 40.90
C LEU A 418 14.41 -10.89 41.65
N LEU A 419 14.73 -11.07 42.90
CA LEU A 419 13.99 -11.95 43.82
C LEU A 419 12.97 -11.14 44.61
N THR A 420 11.73 -11.59 44.63
CA THR A 420 10.63 -10.90 45.31
C THR A 420 10.04 -11.76 46.44
N GLY A 421 9.62 -11.09 47.53
CA GLY A 421 9.00 -11.80 48.65
C GLY A 421 9.92 -12.83 49.32
N ILE A 422 11.22 -12.51 49.40
CA ILE A 422 12.16 -13.34 50.14
C ILE A 422 11.95 -13.20 51.66
N ALA A 423 12.15 -14.27 52.38
CA ALA A 423 11.96 -14.28 53.85
C ALA A 423 13.13 -13.65 54.57
N ASP A 424 14.36 -13.91 54.08
CA ASP A 424 15.61 -13.49 54.65
C ASP A 424 16.74 -13.50 53.61
N ARG A 425 17.94 -13.10 54.06
CA ARG A 425 19.15 -13.13 53.21
C ARG A 425 19.54 -14.53 52.76
N ASP A 426 19.24 -15.56 53.58
CA ASP A 426 19.66 -16.93 53.31
C ASP A 426 18.92 -17.48 52.11
N HIS A 427 17.71 -17.02 51.84
CA HIS A 427 16.96 -17.30 50.62
C HIS A 427 17.67 -16.74 49.34
N ALA A 428 18.19 -15.52 49.41
CA ALA A 428 18.93 -14.94 48.28
C ALA A 428 20.24 -15.67 48.04
N VAL A 429 20.95 -16.01 49.12
CA VAL A 429 22.19 -16.80 49.10
C VAL A 429 21.94 -18.22 48.53
N ALA A 430 20.89 -18.91 48.99
CA ALA A 430 20.54 -20.22 48.48
C ALA A 430 20.20 -20.19 46.99
N THR A 431 19.54 -19.13 46.53
CA THR A 431 19.23 -18.98 45.09
C THR A 431 20.52 -18.73 44.30
N ALA A 432 21.44 -17.85 44.75
CA ALA A 432 22.71 -17.66 44.10
C ALA A 432 23.56 -18.93 44.03
N SER A 433 23.65 -19.71 45.13
CA SER A 433 24.34 -20.98 45.13
C SER A 433 23.73 -21.97 44.12
N ARG A 434 22.41 -22.10 44.10
CA ARG A 434 21.71 -22.97 43.11
C ARG A 434 21.98 -22.58 41.67
N LEU A 435 22.04 -21.27 41.38
CA LEU A 435 22.39 -20.77 40.05
C LEU A 435 23.83 -21.09 39.68
N LEU A 436 24.78 -20.90 40.60
CA LEU A 436 26.18 -21.29 40.38
C LEU A 436 26.32 -22.77 40.10
N ASP A 437 25.70 -23.64 40.91
CA ASP A 437 25.72 -25.09 40.71
C ASP A 437 25.11 -25.48 39.36
N ALA A 438 24.07 -24.79 38.92
CA ALA A 438 23.48 -25.02 37.62
C ALA A 438 24.39 -24.59 36.46
N LEU A 439 25.10 -23.45 36.61
CA LEU A 439 25.99 -22.93 35.59
C LEU A 439 27.30 -23.70 35.48
N GLN A 440 27.79 -24.31 36.55
CA GLN A 440 28.99 -25.18 36.56
C GLN A 440 28.80 -26.50 35.80
N LYS A 441 27.58 -26.93 35.50
CA LYS A 441 27.36 -28.11 34.67
C LYS A 441 27.81 -27.84 33.24
N PRO A 442 28.47 -28.80 32.56
CA PRO A 442 28.85 -28.63 31.16
C PRO A 442 27.66 -28.27 30.25
N ILE A 443 27.90 -27.37 29.30
CA ILE A 443 26.98 -26.98 28.21
C ILE A 443 27.63 -27.48 26.93
N ASP A 444 26.88 -28.18 26.09
CA ASP A 444 27.35 -28.55 24.75
C ASP A 444 27.23 -27.33 23.85
N ILE A 445 28.34 -26.76 23.40
CA ILE A 445 28.42 -25.63 22.49
C ILE A 445 29.17 -26.09 21.24
N ALA A 446 28.50 -26.13 20.11
CA ALA A 446 29.06 -26.59 18.83
C ALA A 446 29.73 -28.00 18.92
N GLY A 447 29.28 -28.89 19.80
CA GLY A 447 29.83 -30.23 20.01
C GLY A 447 30.95 -30.31 21.04
N GLU A 448 31.32 -29.21 21.68
CA GLU A 448 32.36 -29.13 22.73
C GLU A 448 31.72 -28.85 24.10
N PRO A 449 32.09 -29.57 25.17
CA PRO A 449 31.57 -29.34 26.51
C PRO A 449 32.23 -28.11 27.14
N VAL A 450 31.50 -27.01 27.24
CA VAL A 450 31.94 -25.75 27.87
C VAL A 450 31.34 -25.64 29.27
N VAL A 451 32.14 -25.26 30.26
CA VAL A 451 31.67 -24.93 31.62
C VAL A 451 31.61 -23.44 31.75
N ALA A 452 30.44 -22.85 31.96
CA ALA A 452 30.23 -21.47 32.20
C ALA A 452 30.39 -21.17 33.70
N GLY A 453 31.53 -20.58 34.12
CA GLY A 453 31.62 -19.97 35.42
C GLY A 453 30.81 -18.69 35.49
N ALA A 454 30.34 -18.30 36.66
CA ALA A 454 29.72 -17.00 36.85
C ALA A 454 30.15 -16.39 38.22
N SER A 455 30.30 -15.08 38.22
CA SER A 455 30.50 -14.31 39.46
C SER A 455 29.18 -13.59 39.78
N ILE A 456 28.66 -13.78 41.00
CA ILE A 456 27.35 -13.26 41.41
C ILE A 456 27.52 -12.27 42.58
N GLY A 457 27.04 -11.05 42.42
CA GLY A 457 26.86 -10.09 43.50
C GLY A 457 25.42 -10.07 43.98
N ILE A 458 25.19 -10.09 45.28
CA ILE A 458 23.87 -10.07 45.90
C ILE A 458 23.71 -8.78 46.69
N ALA A 459 22.65 -8.01 46.40
CA ALA A 459 22.24 -6.86 47.20
C ALA A 459 20.81 -7.06 47.71
N LEU A 460 20.62 -6.78 49.01
CA LEU A 460 19.32 -6.82 49.66
C LEU A 460 18.77 -5.38 49.78
N ASP A 461 17.48 -5.22 49.63
CA ASP A 461 16.84 -3.94 49.93
C ASP A 461 16.92 -3.63 51.44
N THR A 462 17.19 -2.39 51.77
CA THR A 462 17.27 -1.90 53.14
C THR A 462 16.27 -0.77 53.37
N PRO A 463 16.01 -0.34 54.62
CA PRO A 463 15.19 0.85 54.87
C PRO A 463 15.68 2.13 54.15
N GLN A 464 16.98 2.20 53.87
CA GLN A 464 17.61 3.32 53.18
C GLN A 464 17.58 3.20 51.64
N THR A 465 17.28 2.04 51.10
CA THR A 465 17.18 1.83 49.65
C THR A 465 16.02 2.62 49.06
N SER A 466 16.30 3.72 48.38
CA SER A 466 15.29 4.62 47.81
C SER A 466 15.18 4.53 46.31
N ALA A 467 16.25 4.10 45.63
CA ALA A 467 16.29 3.98 44.16
C ALA A 467 16.77 2.60 43.71
N VAL A 468 16.33 2.22 42.51
CA VAL A 468 16.80 0.98 41.85
C VAL A 468 18.28 1.02 41.55
N ASP A 469 18.80 2.19 41.18
CA ASP A 469 20.24 2.39 40.86
C ASP A 469 21.12 2.11 42.06
N ASP A 470 20.68 2.39 43.30
CA ASP A 470 21.42 2.07 44.51
C ASP A 470 21.55 0.55 44.67
N LEU A 471 20.45 -0.18 44.48
CA LEU A 471 20.43 -1.63 44.64
C LEU A 471 21.25 -2.34 43.57
N LEU A 472 21.13 -1.87 42.32
CA LEU A 472 21.95 -2.36 41.19
C LEU A 472 23.46 -2.07 41.42
N GLY A 473 23.79 -0.87 41.84
CA GLY A 473 25.16 -0.48 42.13
C GLY A 473 25.79 -1.31 43.27
N GLN A 474 25.02 -1.59 44.32
CA GLN A 474 25.44 -2.47 45.40
C GLN A 474 25.70 -3.90 44.95
N ALA A 475 24.80 -4.45 44.10
CA ALA A 475 24.94 -5.78 43.52
C ALA A 475 26.16 -5.86 42.57
N ASP A 476 26.43 -4.80 41.79
CA ASP A 476 27.60 -4.72 40.90
C ASP A 476 28.93 -4.70 41.71
N ILE A 477 29.00 -3.87 42.77
CA ILE A 477 30.16 -3.87 43.68
C ILE A 477 30.41 -5.26 44.27
N ALA A 478 29.36 -5.94 44.72
CA ALA A 478 29.45 -7.28 45.27
C ALA A 478 29.90 -8.31 44.19
N MET A 479 29.42 -8.23 42.96
CA MET A 479 29.86 -9.06 41.87
C MET A 479 31.35 -8.87 41.54
N TYR A 480 31.82 -7.62 41.50
CA TYR A 480 33.24 -7.33 41.31
C TYR A 480 34.09 -7.95 42.41
N ARG A 481 33.63 -7.96 43.69
CA ARG A 481 34.27 -8.69 44.78
C ARG A 481 34.32 -10.20 44.57
N ALA A 482 33.23 -10.80 44.10
CA ALA A 482 33.24 -12.21 43.77
C ALA A 482 34.32 -12.54 42.71
N LYS A 483 34.46 -11.70 41.67
CA LYS A 483 35.53 -11.84 40.67
C LYS A 483 36.93 -11.71 41.27
N ALA A 484 37.18 -10.70 42.12
CA ALA A 484 38.47 -10.46 42.75
C ALA A 484 38.89 -11.59 43.71
N GLN A 485 37.94 -12.29 44.32
CA GLN A 485 38.16 -13.41 45.22
C GLN A 485 38.37 -14.77 44.51
N GLY A 486 38.41 -14.80 43.16
CA GLY A 486 38.77 -15.99 42.40
C GLY A 486 37.65 -16.55 41.52
N LYS A 487 36.64 -15.76 41.20
CA LYS A 487 35.54 -16.11 40.29
C LYS A 487 34.70 -17.34 40.71
N GLY A 488 33.68 -17.70 39.97
CA GLY A 488 32.87 -18.92 40.20
C GLY A 488 32.14 -18.95 41.54
N ARG A 489 31.83 -17.79 42.11
CA ARG A 489 31.24 -17.65 43.46
C ARG A 489 30.26 -16.48 43.54
N TYR A 490 29.55 -16.43 44.66
CA TYR A 490 28.76 -15.24 45.01
C TYR A 490 29.46 -14.41 46.12
N HIS A 491 29.12 -13.12 46.19
CA HIS A 491 29.44 -12.24 47.31
C HIS A 491 28.18 -11.44 47.68
N LEU A 492 27.92 -11.37 49.02
CA LEU A 492 26.82 -10.57 49.55
C LEU A 492 27.35 -9.18 49.89
N PHE A 493 26.72 -8.15 49.34
CA PHE A 493 27.10 -6.76 49.56
C PHE A 493 27.10 -6.40 51.05
N SER A 494 28.17 -5.77 51.49
CA SER A 494 28.29 -5.13 52.79
C SER A 494 28.78 -3.67 52.62
N PRO A 495 28.41 -2.74 53.53
CA PRO A 495 28.91 -1.35 53.44
C PRO A 495 30.43 -1.21 53.42
N GLN A 496 31.15 -2.21 53.93
CA GLN A 496 32.62 -2.24 53.91
C GLN A 496 33.19 -2.42 52.50
N ASP A 497 32.42 -3.05 51.59
CA ASP A 497 32.86 -3.26 50.21
C ASP A 497 33.06 -1.97 49.43
N VAL A 498 32.33 -0.90 49.77
CA VAL A 498 32.50 0.44 49.18
C VAL A 498 33.87 1.02 49.53
N LEU A 499 34.24 0.98 50.83
CA LEU A 499 35.52 1.52 51.31
C LEU A 499 36.72 0.79 50.71
N GLU A 500 36.63 -0.51 50.62
CA GLU A 500 37.70 -1.33 50.04
C GLU A 500 37.80 -1.18 48.52
N ASN A 501 36.67 -0.96 47.81
CA ASN A 501 36.67 -0.73 46.37
C ASN A 501 37.32 0.65 46.05
N GLU A 502 37.04 1.69 46.84
CA GLU A 502 37.69 3.00 46.73
C GLU A 502 39.20 2.92 47.03
N ALA A 503 39.60 2.14 48.05
CA ALA A 503 41.00 1.91 48.37
C ALA A 503 41.77 1.13 47.30
N ALA A 504 41.12 0.19 46.61
CA ALA A 504 41.67 -0.55 45.47
C ALA A 504 41.82 0.35 44.23
N ALA A 505 40.80 1.17 43.91
CA ALA A 505 40.84 2.15 42.82
C ALA A 505 41.93 3.24 43.04
N GLY A 506 42.15 3.66 44.28
CA GLY A 506 43.20 4.60 44.63
C GLY A 506 44.63 4.05 44.50
N ARG A 507 44.83 2.73 44.62
CA ARG A 507 46.13 2.07 44.41
C ARG A 507 46.45 1.85 42.92
N THR A 508 45.48 1.49 42.11
CA THR A 508 45.66 1.35 40.65
C THR A 508 45.81 2.68 39.91
N GLY A 509 45.35 3.79 40.49
CA GLY A 509 45.50 5.14 39.94
C GLY A 509 46.91 5.73 40.05
N ARG A 510 47.85 5.08 40.78
CA ARG A 510 49.26 5.49 40.85
C ARG A 510 50.17 4.78 39.84
N ASP A 511 49.77 3.65 39.31
CA ASP A 511 50.60 2.84 38.38
C ASP A 511 50.13 2.83 36.92
N SER A 512 49.05 3.53 36.58
CA SER A 512 48.55 3.57 35.18
C SER A 512 48.22 5.00 34.74
N ALA A 513 49.24 5.86 34.69
CA ALA A 513 49.13 7.12 33.95
C ALA A 513 49.16 6.93 32.44
N ASP A 514 49.18 5.67 31.93
CA ASP A 514 49.43 5.38 30.50
C ASP A 514 48.58 4.25 29.89
N ALA A 515 47.38 3.98 30.38
CA ALA A 515 46.47 3.06 29.68
C ALA A 515 45.03 3.58 29.69
N GLY A 516 44.58 3.94 28.48
CA GLY A 516 43.35 4.69 28.19
C GLY A 516 42.06 4.13 28.77
N ARG A 517 41.34 5.03 29.30
CA ARG A 517 39.90 5.24 29.51
C ARG A 517 38.95 4.16 28.96
N GLY A 518 38.45 3.34 29.85
CA GLY A 518 37.23 2.59 29.71
C GLY A 518 36.41 2.68 31.01
N ARG A 519 36.03 3.86 31.43
CA ARG A 519 35.01 4.03 32.47
C ARG A 519 33.66 4.10 31.80
N LEU A 520 32.80 3.11 32.02
CA LEU A 520 31.36 3.21 31.83
C LEU A 520 30.80 4.21 32.84
N GLY A 521 30.88 5.50 32.49
CA GLY A 521 30.16 6.53 33.20
C GLY A 521 28.68 6.42 32.88
N PHE A 522 27.82 6.34 33.89
CA PHE A 522 26.41 6.58 33.80
C PHE A 522 26.16 7.96 33.16
N ARG A 523 26.03 8.01 31.83
CA ARG A 523 25.56 9.23 31.16
C ARG A 523 24.03 9.24 31.26
N LYS A 524 23.48 10.17 32.04
CA LYS A 524 22.07 10.57 31.94
C LYS A 524 21.75 10.84 30.47
N PRO A 525 20.74 10.22 29.90
CA PRO A 525 20.24 10.65 28.61
C PRO A 525 19.67 12.07 28.73
N PRO A 526 19.86 12.95 27.72
CA PRO A 526 19.27 14.27 27.75
C PRO A 526 17.74 14.13 27.73
N VAL A 527 17.09 14.78 28.68
CA VAL A 527 15.66 14.96 28.74
C VAL A 527 15.26 15.82 27.53
N GLY A 528 14.90 15.20 26.43
CA GLY A 528 14.29 15.86 25.28
C GLY A 528 12.86 16.27 25.64
N ARG A 529 12.62 17.56 25.79
CA ARG A 529 11.26 18.13 25.81
C ARG A 529 10.58 17.82 24.49
N PRO A 530 9.32 17.37 24.49
CA PRO A 530 8.54 17.29 23.26
C PRO A 530 8.21 18.73 22.81
N ALA A 531 8.73 19.13 21.67
CA ALA A 531 8.29 20.34 20.98
C ALA A 531 6.97 20.04 20.26
N PHE A 532 5.86 20.39 20.89
CA PHE A 532 4.60 20.64 20.19
C PHE A 532 4.63 22.10 19.72
N GLY A 533 4.80 22.33 18.44
CA GLY A 533 4.52 23.58 17.76
C GLY A 533 3.23 23.44 16.99
N PRO A 534 2.39 24.50 16.91
CA PRO A 534 1.11 24.45 16.22
C PRO A 534 1.34 24.55 14.70
N GLU A 535 0.61 23.72 13.93
CA GLU A 535 0.47 23.87 12.49
C GLU A 535 -0.33 25.15 12.16
N PRO A 536 0.04 25.88 11.09
CA PRO A 536 -0.81 26.89 10.51
C PRO A 536 -1.69 26.32 9.39
N GLY A 537 -2.95 26.71 9.37
CA GLY A 537 -3.99 26.89 8.38
C GLY A 537 -4.04 26.10 7.09
#